data_0176ce0f3adbc9891024259d6d67792f
#
_entry.id   0176ce0f3adbc9891024259d6d67792f
#
_cell.length_a   1.000
_cell.length_b   1.000
_cell.length_c   1.000
_cell.angle_alpha   90.00
_cell.angle_beta   90.00
_cell.angle_gamma   90.00
#
_symmetry.space_group_name_H-M   'P 1'
#
loop_
_entity.id
_entity.type
_entity.pdbx_description
1 polymer ?
#
loop_
_entity_poly.entity_id
_entity_poly.type
_entity_poly.pdbx_seq_one_letter_code
_entity_poly.pdbx_strand_id
1 'polypeptide(L)'
;MRLNIFFLSITLPIILLVGYLVSAEDQIENKLTISEIQENLSKMLPESIEIISIEKTDIVGYLEVNFKGIETLFISEDGKYLISGDIFEITGGGLINRSESRRNYLRKTSLEQLDKSEFITFQPEEVEHSIFVFTDVDCGYCRQFHRQINDYLDLGIQVNYLAF
;
A
#
# COMPACT_ATOMS: atom_id res chain seq x y z
N MET A 1 72.02 8.49 -13.08
CA MET A 1 70.90 7.56 -13.31
C MET A 1 70.01 7.48 -12.04
N ARG A 2 69.29 8.57 -11.71
CA ARG A 2 68.45 8.68 -10.50
C ARG A 2 67.17 9.52 -10.75
N LEU A 3 66.58 9.50 -11.95
CA LEU A 3 65.49 10.41 -12.30
C LEU A 3 64.15 9.73 -12.54
N ASN A 4 64.03 8.39 -12.47
CA ASN A 4 62.82 7.69 -12.86
C ASN A 4 61.92 7.16 -11.72
N ILE A 5 62.33 7.28 -10.45
CA ILE A 5 61.53 6.73 -9.32
C ILE A 5 60.47 7.71 -8.83
N PHE A 6 60.72 9.03 -9.01
CA PHE A 6 59.75 10.06 -8.52
C PHE A 6 58.48 10.20 -9.39
N PHE A 7 58.59 9.93 -10.69
CA PHE A 7 57.43 9.98 -11.59
C PHE A 7 56.47 8.78 -11.43
N LEU A 8 57.00 7.62 -11.05
CA LEU A 8 56.15 6.41 -10.86
C LEU A 8 55.31 6.44 -9.59
N SER A 9 55.77 7.21 -8.58
CA SER A 9 55.05 7.33 -7.28
C SER A 9 53.84 8.27 -7.31
N ILE A 10 53.81 9.22 -8.27
CA ILE A 10 52.71 10.20 -8.36
C ILE A 10 51.56 9.70 -9.28
N THR A 11 51.87 8.91 -10.27
CA THR A 11 50.89 8.40 -11.25
C THR A 11 49.98 7.29 -10.65
N LEU A 12 50.55 6.47 -9.76
CA LEU A 12 49.78 5.33 -9.17
C LEU A 12 48.60 5.79 -8.29
N PRO A 13 48.72 6.78 -7.39
CA PRO A 13 47.58 7.27 -6.60
C PRO A 13 46.53 8.01 -7.44
N ILE A 14 46.91 8.65 -8.55
CA ILE A 14 45.98 9.33 -9.46
C ILE A 14 45.12 8.31 -10.19
N ILE A 15 45.69 7.20 -10.66
CA ILE A 15 44.95 6.12 -11.33
C ILE A 15 43.96 5.45 -10.36
N LEU A 16 44.35 5.22 -9.09
CA LEU A 16 43.45 4.68 -8.06
C LEU A 16 42.33 5.66 -7.70
N LEU A 17 42.61 6.99 -7.65
CA LEU A 17 41.57 7.99 -7.38
C LEU A 17 40.57 8.11 -8.54
N VAL A 18 41.05 8.08 -9.79
CA VAL A 18 40.17 8.10 -10.98
C VAL A 18 39.33 6.83 -11.04
N GLY A 19 39.90 5.66 -10.74
CA GLY A 19 39.17 4.40 -10.66
C GLY A 19 38.09 4.40 -9.58
N TYR A 20 38.34 5.03 -8.44
CA TYR A 20 37.36 5.18 -7.37
C TYR A 20 36.21 6.14 -7.73
N LEU A 21 36.49 7.22 -8.45
CA LEU A 21 35.47 8.17 -8.92
C LEU A 21 34.59 7.57 -10.02
N VAL A 22 35.13 6.76 -10.93
CA VAL A 22 34.36 6.06 -11.98
C VAL A 22 33.45 4.98 -11.37
N SER A 23 33.88 4.32 -10.29
CA SER A 23 33.03 3.33 -9.60
C SER A 23 31.91 3.96 -8.77
N ALA A 24 31.97 5.26 -8.48
CA ALA A 24 30.94 5.98 -7.72
C ALA A 24 29.81 6.54 -8.62
N GLU A 25 30.04 6.63 -9.94
CA GLU A 25 29.06 7.15 -10.88
C GLU A 25 27.99 6.13 -11.33
N ASP A 26 28.22 4.82 -11.09
CA ASP A 26 27.29 3.75 -11.52
C ASP A 26 26.11 3.51 -10.56
N GLN A 27 25.92 4.37 -9.55
CA GLN A 27 24.78 4.33 -8.63
C GLN A 27 23.82 5.51 -8.87
N ILE A 28 23.64 5.96 -10.10
CA ILE A 28 22.45 6.75 -10.46
C ILE A 28 21.31 5.74 -10.51
N GLU A 29 20.66 5.55 -9.36
CA GLU A 29 19.41 4.84 -9.22
C GLU A 29 18.43 5.42 -10.26
N ASN A 30 18.11 4.65 -11.27
CA ASN A 30 17.27 5.07 -12.41
C ASN A 30 15.82 5.13 -11.93
N LYS A 31 15.53 6.12 -11.09
CA LYS A 31 14.24 6.36 -10.49
C LYS A 31 13.32 6.99 -11.52
N LEU A 32 12.25 6.29 -11.88
CA LEU A 32 11.24 6.80 -12.78
C LEU A 32 10.29 7.77 -12.05
N THR A 33 9.74 8.70 -12.79
CA THR A 33 8.62 9.51 -12.30
C THR A 33 7.34 8.67 -12.23
N ILE A 34 6.40 9.05 -11.37
CA ILE A 34 5.10 8.38 -11.25
C ILE A 34 4.39 8.33 -12.61
N SER A 35 4.49 9.40 -13.42
CA SER A 35 3.89 9.47 -14.75
C SER A 35 4.50 8.45 -15.72
N GLU A 36 5.82 8.27 -15.71
CA GLU A 36 6.51 7.26 -16.53
C GLU A 36 6.13 5.85 -16.10
N ILE A 37 6.05 5.58 -14.80
CA ILE A 37 5.62 4.29 -14.27
C ILE A 37 4.17 4.02 -14.71
N GLN A 38 3.26 4.99 -14.58
CA GLN A 38 1.87 4.84 -14.98
C GLN A 38 1.74 4.56 -16.48
N GLU A 39 2.46 5.30 -17.33
CA GLU A 39 2.48 5.08 -18.76
C GLU A 39 2.99 3.68 -19.14
N ASN A 40 4.08 3.25 -18.50
CA ASN A 40 4.66 1.93 -18.75
C ASN A 40 3.71 0.81 -18.30
N LEU A 41 3.11 0.91 -17.11
CA LEU A 41 2.13 -0.06 -16.63
C LEU A 41 0.91 -0.13 -17.54
N SER A 42 0.36 1.02 -17.97
CA SER A 42 -0.82 1.06 -18.83
C SER A 42 -0.60 0.39 -20.20
N LYS A 43 0.64 0.37 -20.69
CA LYS A 43 0.99 -0.36 -21.93
C LYS A 43 1.07 -1.88 -21.76
N MET A 44 1.33 -2.35 -20.55
CA MET A 44 1.52 -3.78 -20.24
C MET A 44 0.25 -4.46 -19.74
N LEU A 45 -0.65 -3.69 -19.15
CA LEU A 45 -1.87 -4.21 -18.55
C LEU A 45 -2.98 -4.35 -19.62
N PRO A 46 -3.88 -5.33 -19.47
CA PRO A 46 -5.10 -5.41 -20.26
C PRO A 46 -5.97 -4.15 -20.09
N GLU A 47 -6.70 -3.73 -21.12
CA GLU A 47 -7.59 -2.56 -21.09
C GLU A 47 -8.69 -2.63 -19.99
N SER A 48 -9.00 -3.83 -19.51
CA SER A 48 -9.96 -4.06 -18.43
C SER A 48 -9.42 -3.67 -17.05
N ILE A 49 -8.12 -3.43 -16.91
CA ILE A 49 -7.48 -3.08 -15.64
C ILE A 49 -7.25 -1.57 -15.59
N GLU A 50 -7.98 -0.89 -14.72
CA GLU A 50 -7.91 0.55 -14.51
C GLU A 50 -7.01 0.87 -13.32
N ILE A 51 -5.96 1.68 -13.53
CA ILE A 51 -5.11 2.22 -12.47
C ILE A 51 -5.84 3.43 -11.86
N ILE A 52 -6.16 3.36 -10.56
CA ILE A 52 -6.81 4.45 -9.82
C ILE A 52 -5.78 5.48 -9.38
N SER A 53 -4.69 5.02 -8.75
CA SER A 53 -3.62 5.89 -8.26
C SER A 53 -2.29 5.14 -8.16
N ILE A 54 -1.20 5.92 -8.20
CA ILE A 54 0.14 5.49 -7.81
C ILE A 54 0.63 6.45 -6.74
N GLU A 55 0.91 5.94 -5.55
CA GLU A 55 1.20 6.72 -4.36
C GLU A 55 2.55 6.32 -3.74
N LYS A 56 3.15 7.26 -3.03
CA LYS A 56 4.35 6.98 -2.24
C LYS A 56 3.97 6.15 -1.03
N THR A 57 4.87 5.24 -0.65
CA THR A 57 4.78 4.46 0.57
C THR A 57 5.91 4.83 1.54
N ASP A 58 5.80 4.41 2.79
CA ASP A 58 6.89 4.43 3.76
C ASP A 58 7.91 3.29 3.56
N ILE A 59 7.68 2.43 2.57
CA ILE A 59 8.59 1.36 2.17
C ILE A 59 9.59 1.91 1.16
N VAL A 60 10.83 2.06 1.60
CA VAL A 60 11.90 2.63 0.78
C VAL A 60 12.08 1.85 -0.53
N GLY A 61 12.09 2.57 -1.66
CA GLY A 61 12.30 2.00 -2.98
C GLY A 61 11.03 1.46 -3.66
N TYR A 62 9.85 1.62 -3.03
CA TYR A 62 8.58 1.15 -3.59
C TYR A 62 7.49 2.22 -3.59
N LEU A 63 6.60 2.12 -4.57
CA LEU A 63 5.35 2.86 -4.69
C LEU A 63 4.17 1.90 -4.57
N GLU A 64 3.06 2.39 -4.07
CA GLU A 64 1.78 1.67 -4.02
C GLU A 64 1.00 1.94 -5.30
N VAL A 65 0.49 0.91 -5.96
CA VAL A 65 -0.37 1.00 -7.14
C VAL A 65 -1.74 0.46 -6.80
N ASN A 66 -2.74 1.32 -6.88
CA ASN A 66 -4.13 0.99 -6.61
C ASN A 66 -4.88 0.80 -7.92
N PHE A 67 -5.56 -0.33 -8.05
CA PHE A 67 -6.37 -0.71 -9.20
C PHE A 67 -7.84 -0.79 -8.82
N LYS A 68 -8.72 -0.63 -9.80
CA LYS A 68 -10.16 -0.79 -9.62
C LYS A 68 -10.52 -2.27 -9.48
N GLY A 69 -11.07 -2.65 -8.33
CA GLY A 69 -11.54 -4.01 -8.08
C GLY A 69 -10.45 -5.07 -7.90
N ILE A 70 -9.19 -4.65 -7.78
CA ILE A 70 -8.05 -5.54 -7.55
C ILE A 70 -7.33 -5.08 -6.28
N GLU A 71 -6.65 -6.00 -5.59
CA GLU A 71 -5.80 -5.64 -4.45
C GLU A 71 -4.68 -4.68 -4.86
N THR A 72 -4.28 -3.86 -3.91
CA THR A 72 -3.12 -2.97 -4.04
C THR A 72 -1.86 -3.78 -4.29
N LEU A 73 -1.07 -3.35 -5.29
CA LEU A 73 0.24 -3.90 -5.60
C LEU A 73 1.33 -2.88 -5.27
N PHE A 74 2.58 -3.34 -5.19
CA PHE A 74 3.73 -2.47 -4.99
C PHE A 74 4.65 -2.55 -6.19
N ILE A 75 5.12 -1.40 -6.67
CA ILE A 75 6.08 -1.31 -7.77
C ILE A 75 7.38 -0.68 -7.28
N SER A 76 8.53 -1.22 -7.71
CA SER A 76 9.82 -0.58 -7.42
C SER A 76 9.91 0.78 -8.12
N GLU A 77 10.61 1.76 -7.50
CA GLU A 77 10.74 3.12 -8.04
C GLU A 77 11.46 3.18 -9.40
N ASP A 78 12.21 2.13 -9.75
CA ASP A 78 12.82 1.96 -11.08
C ASP A 78 11.87 1.30 -12.11
N GLY A 79 10.64 0.95 -11.69
CA GLY A 79 9.59 0.37 -12.54
C GLY A 79 9.82 -1.06 -12.98
N LYS A 80 10.83 -1.78 -12.44
CA LYS A 80 11.19 -3.12 -12.90
C LYS A 80 10.44 -4.26 -12.22
N TYR A 81 10.03 -4.07 -10.97
CA TYR A 81 9.44 -5.12 -10.17
C TYR A 81 8.06 -4.74 -9.69
N LEU A 82 7.08 -5.60 -9.95
CA LEU A 82 5.73 -5.51 -9.42
C LEU A 82 5.54 -6.64 -8.41
N ILE A 83 5.18 -6.27 -7.17
CA ILE A 83 5.02 -7.20 -6.06
C ILE A 83 3.53 -7.30 -5.72
N SER A 84 3.02 -8.53 -5.68
CA SER A 84 1.70 -8.88 -5.17
C SER A 84 1.83 -9.63 -3.85
N GLY A 85 1.05 -9.24 -2.87
CA GLY A 85 1.01 -9.89 -1.55
C GLY A 85 1.18 -8.93 -0.39
N ASP A 86 1.24 -9.49 0.83
CA ASP A 86 1.37 -8.72 2.05
C ASP A 86 2.82 -8.37 2.36
N ILE A 87 3.02 -7.12 2.79
CA ILE A 87 4.30 -6.61 3.26
C ILE A 87 4.26 -6.54 4.78
N PHE A 88 5.27 -7.15 5.41
CA PHE A 88 5.43 -7.17 6.86
C PHE A 88 6.64 -6.33 7.28
N GLU A 89 6.42 -5.39 8.17
CA GLU A 89 7.49 -4.68 8.85
C GLU A 89 7.99 -5.51 10.05
N ILE A 90 9.31 -5.65 10.13
CA ILE A 90 9.98 -6.30 11.27
C ILE A 90 10.31 -5.22 12.29
N THR A 91 9.72 -5.31 13.48
CA THR A 91 9.95 -4.37 14.59
C THR A 91 10.52 -5.10 15.80
N GLY A 92 10.98 -4.33 16.79
CA GLY A 92 11.41 -4.91 18.07
C GLY A 92 10.29 -5.61 18.85
N GLY A 93 9.02 -5.37 18.52
CA GLY A 93 7.83 -5.98 19.12
C GLY A 93 7.20 -7.10 18.29
N GLY A 94 7.76 -7.44 17.12
CA GLY A 94 7.23 -8.47 16.24
C GLY A 94 6.97 -7.99 14.81
N LEU A 95 6.13 -8.73 14.08
CA LEU A 95 5.75 -8.44 12.70
C LEU A 95 4.47 -7.60 12.66
N ILE A 96 4.49 -6.51 11.89
CA ILE A 96 3.31 -5.69 11.59
C ILE A 96 2.97 -5.86 10.12
N ASN A 97 1.74 -6.33 9.81
CA ASN A 97 1.26 -6.39 8.43
C ASN A 97 0.88 -4.97 7.95
N ARG A 98 1.77 -4.33 7.18
CA ARG A 98 1.57 -2.98 6.66
C ARG A 98 0.47 -2.94 5.60
N SER A 99 0.38 -3.97 4.76
CA SER A 99 -0.67 -4.07 3.75
C SER A 99 -2.06 -4.13 4.38
N GLU A 100 -2.25 -4.95 5.44
CA GLU A 100 -3.52 -5.00 6.15
C GLU A 100 -3.84 -3.70 6.90
N SER A 101 -2.85 -3.07 7.51
CA SER A 101 -3.01 -1.75 8.13
C SER A 101 -3.50 -0.72 7.12
N ARG A 102 -2.94 -0.72 5.91
CA ARG A 102 -3.35 0.18 4.81
C ARG A 102 -4.77 -0.14 4.33
N ARG A 103 -5.10 -1.43 4.11
CA ARG A 103 -6.46 -1.86 3.72
C ARG A 103 -7.49 -1.42 4.76
N ASN A 104 -7.20 -1.58 6.04
CA ASN A 104 -8.08 -1.17 7.13
C ASN A 104 -8.29 0.34 7.15
N TYR A 105 -7.24 1.12 6.93
CA TYR A 105 -7.34 2.58 6.81
C TYR A 105 -8.25 2.97 5.63
N LEU A 106 -8.05 2.39 4.45
CA LEU A 106 -8.86 2.68 3.27
C LEU A 106 -10.32 2.28 3.45
N ARG A 107 -10.60 1.09 4.01
CA ARG A 107 -11.97 0.63 4.33
C ARG A 107 -12.67 1.59 5.29
N LYS A 108 -11.97 1.98 6.35
CA LYS A 108 -12.49 2.94 7.34
C LYS A 108 -12.83 4.28 6.68
N THR A 109 -11.90 4.85 5.90
CA THR A 109 -12.10 6.12 5.19
C THR A 109 -13.28 6.03 4.22
N SER A 110 -13.41 4.92 3.48
CA SER A 110 -14.54 4.71 2.57
C SER A 110 -15.88 4.66 3.31
N LEU A 111 -15.94 3.97 4.46
CA LEU A 111 -17.15 3.92 5.29
C LEU A 111 -17.52 5.29 5.89
N GLU A 112 -16.53 6.09 6.28
CA GLU A 112 -16.74 7.44 6.82
C GLU A 112 -17.26 8.44 5.76
N GLN A 113 -17.02 8.18 4.48
CA GLN A 113 -17.47 9.01 3.35
C GLN A 113 -18.88 8.66 2.86
N LEU A 114 -19.44 7.51 3.27
CA LEU A 114 -20.78 7.12 2.88
C LEU A 114 -21.83 8.04 3.53
N ASP A 115 -22.89 8.36 2.78
CA ASP A 115 -24.02 9.11 3.31
C ASP A 115 -24.79 8.24 4.32
N LYS A 116 -25.20 8.84 5.44
CA LYS A 116 -26.00 8.13 6.46
C LYS A 116 -27.31 7.59 5.93
N SER A 117 -27.85 8.14 4.84
CA SER A 117 -29.04 7.64 4.17
C SER A 117 -28.86 6.29 3.49
N GLU A 118 -27.60 5.86 3.27
CA GLU A 118 -27.27 4.56 2.70
C GLU A 118 -27.31 3.43 3.75
N PHE A 119 -27.47 3.77 5.02
CA PHE A 119 -27.51 2.81 6.12
C PHE A 119 -28.94 2.58 6.61
N ILE A 120 -29.23 1.32 6.99
CA ILE A 120 -30.35 1.00 7.87
C ILE A 120 -29.73 0.83 9.27
N THR A 121 -29.94 1.82 10.11
CA THR A 121 -29.31 1.87 11.44
C THR A 121 -30.27 1.38 12.52
N PHE A 122 -29.81 0.44 13.33
CA PHE A 122 -30.42 0.03 14.60
C PHE A 122 -29.55 0.57 15.73
N GLN A 123 -30.13 1.45 16.55
CA GLN A 123 -29.39 2.19 17.57
C GLN A 123 -29.89 1.82 18.97
N PRO A 124 -28.97 1.50 19.92
CA PRO A 124 -29.30 1.35 21.33
C PRO A 124 -29.60 2.70 21.97
N GLU A 125 -30.12 2.69 23.22
CA GLU A 125 -30.32 3.91 24.00
C GLU A 125 -28.98 4.65 24.25
N GLU A 126 -27.93 3.90 24.57
CA GLU A 126 -26.58 4.43 24.76
C GLU A 126 -25.61 3.67 23.82
N VAL A 127 -24.92 4.41 22.97
CA VAL A 127 -23.99 3.84 21.97
C VAL A 127 -22.60 3.76 22.56
N GLU A 128 -22.12 2.55 22.88
CA GLU A 128 -20.75 2.30 23.28
C GLU A 128 -19.87 1.92 22.07
N HIS A 129 -20.43 1.18 21.12
CA HIS A 129 -19.75 0.72 19.93
C HIS A 129 -20.63 0.86 18.69
N SER A 130 -20.01 0.96 17.51
CA SER A 130 -20.72 1.00 16.22
C SER A 130 -20.09 0.03 15.26
N ILE A 131 -20.89 -0.81 14.61
CA ILE A 131 -20.45 -1.75 13.59
C ILE A 131 -21.18 -1.51 12.26
N PHE A 132 -20.51 -1.85 11.17
CA PHE A 132 -21.07 -1.88 9.81
C PHE A 132 -21.19 -3.33 9.36
N VAL A 133 -22.37 -3.67 8.85
CA VAL A 133 -22.70 -5.04 8.42
C VAL A 133 -23.19 -4.99 6.97
N PHE A 134 -22.39 -5.52 6.06
CA PHE A 134 -22.85 -5.76 4.70
C PHE A 134 -23.82 -6.94 4.72
N THR A 135 -25.04 -6.71 4.26
CA THR A 135 -26.14 -7.67 4.42
C THR A 135 -26.91 -7.87 3.12
N ASP A 136 -27.46 -9.08 2.98
CA ASP A 136 -28.33 -9.47 1.90
C ASP A 136 -29.57 -10.13 2.49
N VAL A 137 -30.76 -9.77 1.99
CA VAL A 137 -32.07 -10.31 2.43
C VAL A 137 -32.23 -11.79 2.13
N ASP A 138 -31.55 -12.30 1.11
CA ASP A 138 -31.59 -13.71 0.71
C ASP A 138 -30.56 -14.57 1.47
N CYS A 139 -29.63 -13.95 2.18
CA CYS A 139 -28.63 -14.63 2.97
C CYS A 139 -29.21 -15.17 4.30
N GLY A 140 -29.15 -16.49 4.51
CA GLY A 140 -29.66 -17.16 5.71
C GLY A 140 -28.95 -16.71 7.01
N TYR A 141 -27.64 -16.51 6.96
CA TYR A 141 -26.85 -16.04 8.10
C TYR A 141 -27.13 -14.57 8.43
N CYS A 142 -27.35 -13.71 7.42
CA CYS A 142 -27.75 -12.34 7.63
C CYS A 142 -29.09 -12.25 8.34
N ARG A 143 -30.07 -13.08 7.92
CA ARG A 143 -31.37 -13.18 8.63
C ARG A 143 -31.24 -13.72 10.06
N GLN A 144 -30.30 -14.62 10.30
CA GLN A 144 -30.05 -15.13 11.66
C GLN A 144 -29.43 -14.05 12.53
N PHE A 145 -28.44 -13.30 12.03
CA PHE A 145 -27.85 -12.15 12.73
C PHE A 145 -28.93 -11.12 13.07
N HIS A 146 -29.77 -10.78 12.10
CA HIS A 146 -30.86 -9.80 12.32
C HIS A 146 -31.88 -10.25 13.38
N ARG A 147 -32.17 -11.54 13.51
CA ARG A 147 -33.06 -12.03 14.58
C ARG A 147 -32.50 -11.82 16.00
N GLN A 148 -31.19 -11.65 16.12
CA GLN A 148 -30.46 -11.42 17.37
C GLN A 148 -30.12 -9.94 17.56
N ILE A 149 -30.72 -9.02 16.76
CA ILE A 149 -30.32 -7.61 16.75
C ILE A 149 -30.42 -6.97 18.15
N ASN A 150 -31.49 -7.31 18.91
CA ASN A 150 -31.70 -6.75 20.24
C ASN A 150 -30.57 -7.15 21.21
N ASP A 151 -30.03 -8.36 21.11
CA ASP A 151 -28.93 -8.81 21.97
C ASP A 151 -27.68 -7.91 21.79
N TYR A 152 -27.45 -7.40 20.56
CA TYR A 152 -26.36 -6.47 20.28
C TYR A 152 -26.69 -5.06 20.78
N LEU A 153 -27.95 -4.59 20.62
CA LEU A 153 -28.39 -3.30 21.11
C LEU A 153 -28.31 -3.22 22.65
N ASP A 154 -28.67 -4.29 23.34
CA ASP A 154 -28.59 -4.37 24.81
C ASP A 154 -27.13 -4.30 25.34
N LEU A 155 -26.15 -4.59 24.46
CA LEU A 155 -24.72 -4.42 24.74
C LEU A 155 -24.17 -3.05 24.31
N GLY A 156 -25.03 -2.08 23.97
CA GLY A 156 -24.62 -0.76 23.53
C GLY A 156 -24.01 -0.73 22.10
N ILE A 157 -24.27 -1.78 21.28
CA ILE A 157 -23.70 -1.88 19.94
C ILE A 157 -24.72 -1.35 18.91
N GLN A 158 -24.39 -0.22 18.29
CA GLN A 158 -25.12 0.27 17.12
C GLN A 158 -24.79 -0.55 15.89
N VAL A 159 -25.79 -1.02 15.16
CA VAL A 159 -25.64 -1.81 13.94
C VAL A 159 -26.09 -1.00 12.74
N ASN A 160 -25.17 -0.77 11.79
CA ASN A 160 -25.43 -0.07 10.53
C ASN A 160 -25.38 -1.09 9.38
N TYR A 161 -26.53 -1.40 8.80
CA TYR A 161 -26.62 -2.28 7.65
C TYR A 161 -26.37 -1.53 6.35
N LEU A 162 -25.60 -2.15 5.48
CA LEU A 162 -25.36 -1.78 4.10
C LEU A 162 -25.86 -2.90 3.19
N ALA A 163 -26.57 -2.56 2.13
CA ALA A 163 -26.98 -3.54 1.13
C ALA A 163 -25.73 -4.04 0.36
N PHE A 164 -25.67 -5.35 0.14
CA PHE A 164 -24.63 -6.00 -0.65
C PHE A 164 -25.18 -6.38 -2.02
#